data_f16d790156e364ea63c281839075ab29
#
_entry.id   f16d790156e364ea63c281839075ab29
#
_cell.length_a   1.000
_cell.length_b   1.000
_cell.length_c   1.000
_cell.angle_alpha   90.00
_cell.angle_beta   90.00
_cell.angle_gamma   90.00
#
_symmetry.space_group_name_H-M   'P 1'
#
loop_
_entity.id
_entity.type
_entity.pdbx_description
1 polymer ?
#
loop_
_entity_poly.entity_id
_entity_poly.type
_entity_poly.pdbx_seq_one_letter_code
_entity_poly.pdbx_strand_id
1 'polypeptide(L)'
;MSVVVGYVPSPEGEAALEHAMREVAQRATRLVVVNTSRGDALVDQRYAQPDQVRTLEEKLDAAGLEHVLQHTIRGRDAAEEILAAAAEHRAELIVLGLRRRTPVGKLIMGSTAQRVLLDALCPVLAVKAPTS
;
A
#
# COMPACT_ATOMS: atom_id res chain seq x y z
N MET A 1 4.73 -13.92 10.01
CA MET A 1 5.23 -12.97 9.01
C MET A 1 4.12 -12.46 8.14
N SER A 2 4.37 -11.39 7.43
CA SER A 2 3.32 -10.78 6.62
C SER A 2 3.92 -10.01 5.46
N VAL A 3 3.06 -9.59 4.53
CA VAL A 3 3.40 -8.64 3.48
C VAL A 3 2.55 -7.41 3.74
N VAL A 4 3.19 -6.25 3.82
CA VAL A 4 2.50 -4.99 4.05
C VAL A 4 2.43 -4.23 2.73
N VAL A 5 1.26 -3.72 2.39
CA VAL A 5 1.09 -2.88 1.20
C VAL A 5 0.52 -1.54 1.61
N GLY A 6 1.14 -0.46 1.11
CA GLY A 6 0.58 0.87 1.26
C GLY A 6 -0.40 1.10 0.13
N TYR A 7 -1.65 1.32 0.46
CA TYR A 7 -2.72 1.38 -0.51
C TYR A 7 -3.38 2.75 -0.57
N VAL A 8 -3.57 3.24 -1.78
CA VAL A 8 -4.48 4.35 -2.06
C VAL A 8 -5.30 3.94 -3.29
N PRO A 9 -6.52 4.45 -3.43
CA PRO A 9 -7.36 4.11 -4.59
C PRO A 9 -6.89 4.88 -5.82
N SER A 10 -5.87 4.35 -6.46
CA SER A 10 -5.23 4.95 -7.62
C SER A 10 -4.66 3.82 -8.47
N PRO A 11 -4.30 4.08 -9.73
CA PRO A 11 -3.71 3.02 -10.55
C PRO A 11 -2.47 2.39 -9.93
N GLU A 12 -1.59 3.19 -9.34
CA GLU A 12 -0.39 2.65 -8.71
C GLU A 12 -0.74 1.91 -7.41
N GLY A 13 -1.75 2.37 -6.68
CA GLY A 13 -2.19 1.67 -5.48
C GLY A 13 -2.81 0.33 -5.78
N GLU A 14 -3.61 0.26 -6.84
CA GLU A 14 -4.19 -1.01 -7.25
C GLU A 14 -3.13 -1.98 -7.75
N ALA A 15 -2.15 -1.47 -8.50
CA ALA A 15 -1.06 -2.32 -8.98
C ALA A 15 -0.27 -2.87 -7.79
N ALA A 16 0.00 -2.04 -6.79
CA ALA A 16 0.72 -2.49 -5.61
C ALA A 16 -0.08 -3.56 -4.88
N LEU A 17 -1.38 -3.36 -4.73
CA LEU A 17 -2.23 -4.33 -4.06
C LEU A 17 -2.20 -5.68 -4.78
N GLU A 18 -2.32 -5.68 -6.09
CA GLU A 18 -2.31 -6.92 -6.85
C GLU A 18 -0.98 -7.66 -6.72
N HIS A 19 0.12 -6.93 -6.75
CA HIS A 19 1.41 -7.55 -6.53
C HIS A 19 1.52 -8.13 -5.13
N ALA A 20 1.04 -7.38 -4.13
CA ALA A 20 1.09 -7.87 -2.76
C ALA A 20 0.27 -9.13 -2.58
N MET A 21 -0.91 -9.19 -3.22
CA MET A 21 -1.75 -10.39 -3.15
C MET A 21 -1.05 -11.60 -3.74
N ARG A 22 -0.35 -11.42 -4.86
CA ARG A 22 0.41 -12.52 -5.45
C ARG A 22 1.55 -12.98 -4.55
N GLU A 23 2.24 -12.02 -3.94
CA GLU A 23 3.33 -12.37 -3.02
C GLU A 23 2.82 -13.14 -1.81
N VAL A 24 1.68 -12.72 -1.27
CA VAL A 24 1.07 -13.40 -0.13
C VAL A 24 0.71 -14.84 -0.49
N ALA A 25 0.13 -15.03 -1.68
CA ALA A 25 -0.25 -16.37 -2.12
C ALA A 25 0.97 -17.26 -2.27
N GLN A 26 2.05 -16.73 -2.85
CA GLN A 26 3.26 -17.51 -3.06
C GLN A 26 4.00 -17.81 -1.78
N ARG A 27 3.95 -16.89 -0.83
CA ARG A 27 4.68 -17.04 0.44
C ARG A 27 3.85 -17.73 1.51
N ALA A 28 2.57 -17.97 1.23
CA ALA A 28 1.64 -18.57 2.19
C ALA A 28 1.65 -17.80 3.51
N THR A 29 1.53 -16.48 3.40
CA THR A 29 1.52 -15.61 4.55
C THR A 29 0.28 -14.72 4.48
N ARG A 30 0.20 -13.72 5.34
CA ARG A 30 -0.98 -12.86 5.38
C ARG A 30 -0.66 -11.48 4.83
N LEU A 31 -1.70 -10.79 4.43
CA LEU A 31 -1.60 -9.46 3.85
C LEU A 31 -2.05 -8.41 4.87
N VAL A 32 -1.25 -7.37 5.01
CA VAL A 32 -1.64 -6.21 5.81
C VAL A 32 -1.78 -5.03 4.85
N VAL A 33 -2.99 -4.56 4.67
CA VAL A 33 -3.27 -3.44 3.80
C VAL A 33 -3.37 -2.18 4.66
N VAL A 34 -2.45 -1.25 4.44
CA VAL A 34 -2.47 0.03 5.14
C VAL A 34 -3.09 1.03 4.19
N ASN A 35 -4.32 1.42 4.47
CA ASN A 35 -5.03 2.38 3.65
C ASN A 35 -4.56 3.77 4.05
N THR A 36 -3.66 4.33 3.25
CA THR A 36 -3.06 5.60 3.57
C THR A 36 -3.86 6.73 2.94
N SER A 37 -4.16 7.74 3.75
CA SER A 37 -4.76 8.93 3.21
C SER A 37 -3.69 10.01 3.15
N ARG A 38 -3.97 11.05 2.42
CA ARG A 38 -3.07 12.16 2.32
C ARG A 38 -3.19 13.06 3.52
N GLY A 39 -3.73 12.75 4.52
CA GLY A 39 -3.73 13.46 5.76
C GLY A 39 -4.00 14.97 5.72
N ASP A 40 -3.66 15.59 4.66
CA ASP A 40 -3.81 17.03 4.51
C ASP A 40 -5.13 17.41 3.88
N ALA A 41 -5.87 16.47 3.39
CA ALA A 41 -7.07 16.79 2.68
C ALA A 41 -8.25 16.76 3.62
N LEU A 42 -8.92 17.87 3.72
CA LEU A 42 -10.15 17.94 4.46
C LEU A 42 -11.16 16.99 3.86
N VAL A 43 -11.17 16.94 2.55
CA VAL A 43 -11.98 16.00 1.84
C VAL A 43 -11.02 15.18 1.05
N ASP A 44 -10.47 14.21 1.68
CA ASP A 44 -9.44 13.42 1.04
C ASP A 44 -10.08 12.45 0.07
N GLN A 45 -9.98 12.78 -1.18
CA GLN A 45 -10.59 11.96 -2.22
C GLN A 45 -9.80 10.72 -2.53
N ARG A 46 -8.60 10.63 -1.99
CA ARG A 46 -7.79 9.44 -2.16
C ARG A 46 -7.96 8.46 -1.03
N TYR A 47 -8.58 8.91 0.03
CA TYR A 47 -8.88 8.03 1.14
C TYR A 47 -10.03 7.13 0.70
N ALA A 48 -9.86 5.83 0.84
CA ALA A 48 -10.88 4.91 0.38
C ALA A 48 -12.18 5.17 1.11
N GLN A 49 -13.23 5.43 0.35
CA GLN A 49 -14.55 5.66 0.91
C GLN A 49 -15.13 4.34 1.43
N PRO A 50 -16.16 4.40 2.28
CA PRO A 50 -16.72 3.16 2.83
C PRO A 50 -17.11 2.13 1.79
N ASP A 51 -17.64 2.58 0.65
CA ASP A 51 -17.99 1.64 -0.42
C ASP A 51 -16.75 1.00 -1.02
N GLN A 52 -15.68 1.77 -1.16
CA GLN A 52 -14.43 1.25 -1.68
C GLN A 52 -13.78 0.29 -0.70
N VAL A 53 -13.89 0.57 0.59
CA VAL A 53 -13.39 -0.33 1.61
C VAL A 53 -14.12 -1.66 1.56
N ARG A 54 -15.44 -1.62 1.42
CA ARG A 54 -16.22 -2.84 1.31
C ARG A 54 -15.82 -3.65 0.07
N THR A 55 -15.66 -2.98 -1.06
CA THR A 55 -15.23 -3.64 -2.28
C THR A 55 -13.86 -4.27 -2.11
N LEU A 56 -12.97 -3.57 -1.44
CA LEU A 56 -11.64 -4.07 -1.17
C LEU A 56 -11.69 -5.32 -0.30
N GLU A 57 -12.49 -5.29 0.76
CA GLU A 57 -12.62 -6.45 1.62
C GLU A 57 -13.23 -7.63 0.89
N GLU A 58 -14.24 -7.38 0.06
CA GLU A 58 -14.84 -8.45 -0.72
C GLU A 58 -13.83 -9.08 -1.68
N LYS A 59 -13.00 -8.25 -2.28
CA LYS A 59 -11.95 -8.73 -3.17
C LYS A 59 -10.96 -9.63 -2.44
N LEU A 60 -10.55 -9.21 -1.27
CA LEU A 60 -9.60 -9.98 -0.47
C LEU A 60 -10.21 -11.28 0.04
N ASP A 61 -11.47 -11.21 0.47
CA ASP A 61 -12.17 -12.42 0.92
C ASP A 61 -12.35 -13.41 -0.22
N ALA A 62 -12.71 -12.91 -1.39
CA ALA A 62 -12.91 -13.77 -2.55
C ALA A 62 -11.62 -14.45 -2.97
N ALA A 63 -10.49 -13.81 -2.74
CA ALA A 63 -9.19 -14.39 -3.06
C ALA A 63 -8.75 -15.43 -2.03
N GLY A 64 -9.46 -15.54 -0.91
CA GLY A 64 -9.13 -16.50 0.13
C GLY A 64 -7.88 -16.18 0.91
N LEU A 65 -7.50 -14.91 0.93
CA LEU A 65 -6.28 -14.50 1.61
C LEU A 65 -6.58 -14.04 3.03
N GLU A 66 -5.75 -14.49 3.94
CA GLU A 66 -5.80 -13.97 5.30
C GLU A 66 -5.28 -12.52 5.26
N HIS A 67 -6.05 -11.59 5.77
CA HIS A 67 -5.68 -10.19 5.64
C HIS A 67 -6.14 -9.36 6.82
N VAL A 68 -5.49 -8.21 6.96
CA VAL A 68 -5.85 -7.17 7.91
C VAL A 68 -5.95 -5.87 7.12
N LEU A 69 -7.04 -5.15 7.29
CA LEU A 69 -7.19 -3.85 6.66
C LEU A 69 -7.11 -2.79 7.74
N GLN A 70 -6.15 -1.91 7.60
CA GLN A 70 -5.81 -0.94 8.61
C GLN A 70 -5.85 0.45 7.99
N HIS A 71 -6.51 1.38 8.67
CA HIS A 71 -6.60 2.76 8.18
C HIS A 71 -5.58 3.62 8.90
N THR A 72 -5.04 4.61 8.20
CA THR A 72 -4.13 5.54 8.83
C THR A 72 -4.87 6.39 9.84
N ILE A 73 -4.17 6.73 10.91
CA ILE A 73 -4.69 7.64 11.88
C ILE A 73 -4.51 9.05 11.35
N ARG A 74 -5.56 9.84 11.45
CA ARG A 74 -5.54 11.20 10.94
C ARG A 74 -4.38 11.98 11.56
N GLY A 75 -3.66 12.69 10.74
CA GLY A 75 -2.52 13.47 11.18
C GLY A 75 -1.21 12.74 11.21
N ARG A 76 -1.22 11.43 10.99
CA ARG A 76 0.01 10.68 10.93
C ARG A 76 0.52 10.61 9.51
N ASP A 77 1.83 10.57 9.40
CA ASP A 77 2.50 10.44 8.11
C ASP A 77 2.31 9.02 7.58
N ALA A 78 2.02 8.91 6.28
CA ALA A 78 1.79 7.62 5.65
C ALA A 78 3.00 6.70 5.78
N ALA A 79 4.21 7.23 5.61
CA ALA A 79 5.41 6.41 5.74
C ALA A 79 5.54 5.85 7.15
N GLU A 80 5.25 6.66 8.16
CA GLU A 80 5.31 6.18 9.53
C GLU A 80 4.30 5.07 9.78
N GLU A 81 3.11 5.20 9.22
CA GLU A 81 2.09 4.18 9.41
C GLU A 81 2.48 2.87 8.74
N ILE A 82 3.06 2.95 7.56
CA ILE A 82 3.51 1.76 6.84
C ILE A 82 4.65 1.08 7.60
N LEU A 83 5.62 1.87 8.06
CA LEU A 83 6.75 1.33 8.79
C LEU A 83 6.33 0.73 10.14
N ALA A 84 5.39 1.39 10.82
CA ALA A 84 4.86 0.87 12.07
C ALA A 84 4.12 -0.46 11.86
N ALA A 85 3.30 -0.52 10.80
CA ALA A 85 2.59 -1.76 10.48
C ALA A 85 3.58 -2.88 10.15
N ALA A 86 4.64 -2.56 9.43
CA ALA A 86 5.65 -3.56 9.09
C ALA A 86 6.32 -4.11 10.35
N ALA A 87 6.62 -3.25 11.31
CA ALA A 87 7.22 -3.69 12.55
C ALA A 87 6.23 -4.52 13.37
N GLU A 88 5.00 -4.03 13.49
CA GLU A 88 3.98 -4.68 14.29
C GLU A 88 3.63 -6.07 13.76
N HIS A 89 3.53 -6.19 12.45
CA HIS A 89 3.10 -7.43 11.82
C HIS A 89 4.26 -8.27 11.30
N ARG A 90 5.48 -7.90 11.63
CA ARG A 90 6.69 -8.65 11.24
C ARG A 90 6.73 -8.86 9.74
N ALA A 91 6.68 -7.78 9.00
CA ALA A 91 6.66 -7.85 7.56
C ALA A 91 7.95 -8.42 7.00
N GLU A 92 7.80 -9.32 6.04
CA GLU A 92 8.93 -9.83 5.28
C GLU A 92 9.07 -9.09 3.96
N LEU A 93 8.08 -8.26 3.64
CA LEU A 93 8.07 -7.48 2.39
C LEU A 93 7.12 -6.32 2.56
N ILE A 94 7.50 -5.15 2.06
CA ILE A 94 6.62 -4.01 1.93
C ILE A 94 6.44 -3.74 0.45
N VAL A 95 5.19 -3.54 0.01
CA VAL A 95 4.89 -3.25 -1.39
C VAL A 95 4.32 -1.85 -1.49
N LEU A 96 4.86 -1.05 -2.38
CA LEU A 96 4.43 0.32 -2.60
C LEU A 96 4.20 0.57 -4.07
N GLY A 97 3.21 1.39 -4.40
CA GLY A 97 3.02 1.86 -5.76
C GLY A 97 3.82 3.13 -6.01
N LEU A 98 4.41 3.22 -7.16
CA LEU A 98 5.12 4.41 -7.58
C LEU A 98 4.28 5.16 -8.61
N ARG A 99 4.09 6.43 -8.34
CA ARG A 99 3.38 7.29 -9.27
C ARG A 99 4.29 7.64 -10.42
N ARG A 100 3.78 7.46 -11.64
CA ARG A 100 4.51 7.85 -12.81
C ARG A 100 4.20 9.31 -13.11
N ARG A 101 5.24 10.11 -13.26
CA ARG A 101 5.09 11.50 -13.63
C ARG A 101 5.47 11.70 -15.08
N THR A 102 4.55 12.21 -15.85
CA THR A 102 4.76 12.67 -17.20
C THR A 102 4.87 14.19 -17.14
N PRO A 103 5.30 14.91 -18.18
CA PRO A 103 5.49 14.49 -19.56
C PRO A 103 6.88 13.95 -19.88
N VAL A 104 7.81 13.99 -18.96
CA VAL A 104 9.16 13.58 -19.29
C VAL A 104 9.38 12.09 -19.11
N GLY A 105 8.35 11.35 -18.70
CA GLY A 105 8.46 9.91 -18.57
C GLY A 105 9.33 9.44 -17.42
N LYS A 106 9.79 10.36 -16.61
CA LYS A 106 10.61 9.98 -15.46
C LYS A 106 9.75 9.56 -14.30
N LEU A 107 10.21 8.57 -13.58
CA LEU A 107 9.59 8.21 -12.32
C LEU A 107 10.09 9.15 -11.25
N ILE A 108 9.17 9.80 -10.58
CA ILE A 108 9.52 10.63 -9.45
C ILE A 108 9.01 9.93 -8.21
N MET A 109 9.95 9.62 -7.33
CA MET A 109 9.62 8.94 -6.10
C MET A 109 9.07 9.97 -5.11
N GLY A 110 7.89 9.69 -4.57
CA GLY A 110 7.32 10.57 -3.58
C GLY A 110 8.02 10.42 -2.24
N SER A 111 7.75 11.36 -1.34
CA SER A 111 8.41 11.36 -0.04
C SER A 111 8.08 10.12 0.78
N THR A 112 6.85 9.62 0.67
CA THR A 112 6.45 8.40 1.39
C THR A 112 7.28 7.20 0.94
N ALA A 113 7.39 7.00 -0.38
CA ALA A 113 8.16 5.88 -0.90
C ALA A 113 9.63 6.01 -0.54
N GLN A 114 10.15 7.22 -0.65
CA GLN A 114 11.54 7.48 -0.34
C GLN A 114 11.86 7.13 1.11
N ARG A 115 11.02 7.57 2.02
CA ARG A 115 11.24 7.32 3.43
C ARG A 115 11.11 5.84 3.77
N VAL A 116 10.11 5.16 3.20
CA VAL A 116 9.96 3.73 3.44
C VAL A 116 11.18 2.97 2.93
N LEU A 117 11.66 3.32 1.73
CA LEU A 117 12.84 2.66 1.18
C LEU A 117 14.08 2.85 2.07
N LEU A 118 14.22 4.03 2.66
CA LEU A 118 15.39 4.31 3.49
C LEU A 118 15.31 3.68 4.88
N ASP A 119 14.11 3.59 5.43
CA ASP A 119 13.96 3.21 6.84
C ASP A 119 13.44 1.80 7.05
N ALA A 120 12.97 1.12 6.02
CA ALA A 120 12.42 -0.23 6.18
C ALA A 120 13.52 -1.21 6.58
N LEU A 121 13.14 -2.15 7.43
CA LEU A 121 14.04 -3.21 7.88
C LEU A 121 13.87 -4.48 7.07
N CYS A 122 12.97 -4.48 6.10
CA CYS A 122 12.74 -5.61 5.21
C CYS A 122 12.81 -5.11 3.77
N PRO A 123 12.84 -6.03 2.79
CA PRO A 123 12.82 -5.62 1.39
C PRO A 123 11.56 -4.85 1.04
N VAL A 124 11.71 -3.93 0.11
CA VAL A 124 10.61 -3.10 -0.39
C VAL A 124 10.49 -3.31 -1.88
N LEU A 125 9.30 -3.67 -2.32
CA LEU A 125 9.00 -3.84 -3.74
C LEU A 125 8.22 -2.61 -4.21
N ALA A 126 8.81 -1.88 -5.13
CA ALA A 126 8.18 -0.69 -5.69
C ALA A 126 7.54 -1.08 -7.02
N VAL A 127 6.23 -0.84 -7.13
CA VAL A 127 5.43 -1.28 -8.27
C VAL A 127 5.00 -0.07 -9.06
N LYS A 128 5.23 -0.11 -10.36
CA LYS A 128 4.77 0.95 -11.24
C LYS A 128 3.38 0.64 -11.74
N ALA A 129 2.57 1.69 -11.88
CA ALA A 129 1.27 1.51 -12.48
C ALA A 129 1.44 1.10 -13.94
N PRO A 130 0.52 0.28 -14.47
CA PRO A 130 0.61 -0.07 -15.88
C PRO A 130 0.49 1.17 -16.74
N THR A 131 1.23 1.18 -17.84
CA THR A 131 1.05 2.22 -18.85
C THR A 131 -0.09 1.79 -19.74
N SER A 132 -1.04 2.65 -19.89
CA SER A 132 -2.15 2.39 -20.79
C SER A 132 -1.97 3.17 -22.07
#